data_d6ef9710a01a8615e5e6659c856bd605
#
_entry.id   d6ef9710a01a8615e5e6659c856bd605
#
_cell.length_a   1.000
_cell.length_b   1.000
_cell.length_c   1.000
_cell.angle_alpha   90.00
_cell.angle_beta   90.00
_cell.angle_gamma   90.00
#
_symmetry.space_group_name_H-M   'P 1'
#
loop_
_entity.id
_entity.type
_entity.pdbx_description
1 polymer ?
#
loop_
_entity_poly.entity_id
_entity_poly.type
_entity_poly.pdbx_seq_one_letter_code
_entity_poly.pdbx_strand_id
1 'polypeptide(L)'
;YASLDQKRQYTFSYTEGYLTQVNEKIMPREGSSDAVVAHTLSLQYDKGDLISTTSPSLPNESSTGYGELQTNYEAGEDINYYRLPCMLVADTYPLSFHREALFAGMLGKPTQHLTTASCPNEPSDTYTERTEYTYSFDKNKKPVSLKVSTKYGNGKSISYLNRTISITIE
;
A
#
# COMPACT_ATOMS: atom_id res chain seq x y z
N TYR A 1 -8.47 -12.34 -12.64
CA TYR A 1 -7.07 -12.69 -13.00
C TYR A 1 -6.74 -11.92 -14.28
N ALA A 2 -5.92 -10.86 -14.18
CA ALA A 2 -5.38 -10.23 -15.37
C ALA A 2 -4.47 -11.25 -16.07
N SER A 3 -4.71 -11.50 -17.35
CA SER A 3 -3.86 -12.37 -18.13
C SER A 3 -2.48 -11.73 -18.27
N LEU A 4 -1.44 -12.56 -18.31
CA LEU A 4 -0.03 -12.13 -18.45
C LEU A 4 0.27 -11.26 -19.69
N ASP A 5 -0.66 -11.20 -20.62
CA ASP A 5 -0.52 -10.48 -21.91
C ASP A 5 -1.16 -9.09 -21.92
N GLN A 6 -1.71 -8.59 -20.80
CA GLN A 6 -2.30 -7.25 -20.75
C GLN A 6 -1.24 -6.20 -20.44
N LYS A 7 -1.17 -5.17 -21.28
CA LYS A 7 -0.29 -4.01 -21.07
C LYS A 7 -0.86 -3.15 -19.93
N ARG A 8 -0.03 -2.87 -18.93
CA ARG A 8 -0.35 -1.94 -17.85
C ARG A 8 0.48 -0.68 -17.97
N GLN A 9 -0.13 0.44 -17.72
CA GLN A 9 0.51 1.74 -17.69
C GLN A 9 0.28 2.38 -16.33
N TYR A 10 1.36 2.87 -15.70
CA TYR A 10 1.30 3.59 -14.44
C TYR A 10 1.70 5.04 -14.65
N THR A 11 0.99 5.95 -13.98
CA THR A 11 1.35 7.36 -13.90
C THR A 11 1.46 7.75 -12.43
N PHE A 12 2.56 8.38 -12.06
CA PHE A 12 2.87 8.80 -10.70
C PHE A 12 2.81 10.31 -10.59
N SER A 13 2.15 10.83 -9.56
CA SER A 13 2.08 12.26 -9.26
C SER A 13 2.70 12.55 -7.91
N TYR A 14 3.37 13.68 -7.78
CA TYR A 14 4.12 14.05 -6.57
C TYR A 14 3.78 15.45 -6.13
N THR A 15 3.73 15.66 -4.80
CA THR A 15 3.65 16.97 -4.16
C THR A 15 4.80 17.08 -3.15
N GLU A 16 5.61 18.13 -3.26
CA GLU A 16 6.79 18.35 -2.41
C GLU A 16 7.77 17.15 -2.37
N GLY A 17 7.76 16.34 -3.44
CA GLY A 17 8.57 15.13 -3.57
C GLY A 17 7.95 13.87 -2.98
N TYR A 18 6.84 13.94 -2.27
CA TYR A 18 6.07 12.78 -1.83
C TYR A 18 5.17 12.26 -2.95
N LEU A 19 5.06 10.95 -3.08
CA LEU A 19 4.12 10.31 -4.00
C LEU A 19 2.70 10.52 -3.50
N THR A 20 1.88 11.30 -4.21
CA THR A 20 0.51 11.64 -3.79
C THR A 20 -0.56 10.90 -4.59
N GLN A 21 -0.24 10.42 -5.78
CA GLN A 21 -1.21 9.67 -6.57
C GLN A 21 -0.52 8.68 -7.50
N VAL A 22 -1.15 7.53 -7.68
CA VAL A 22 -0.80 6.55 -8.71
C VAL A 22 -2.04 6.23 -9.52
N ASN A 23 -1.94 6.30 -10.83
CA ASN A 23 -2.98 5.85 -11.74
C ASN A 23 -2.47 4.63 -12.51
N GLU A 24 -3.22 3.54 -12.46
CA GLU A 24 -3.03 2.35 -13.29
C GLU A 24 -4.06 2.34 -14.41
N LYS A 25 -3.61 2.05 -15.63
CA LYS A 25 -4.49 1.74 -16.76
C LYS A 25 -4.16 0.34 -17.27
N ILE A 26 -5.15 -0.51 -17.32
CA ILE A 26 -5.06 -1.84 -17.90
C ILE A 26 -5.63 -1.75 -19.31
N MET A 27 -4.76 -1.87 -20.30
CA MET A 27 -5.16 -1.78 -21.71
C MET A 27 -5.79 -3.10 -22.15
N PRO A 28 -6.86 -3.06 -22.95
CA PRO A 28 -7.42 -4.27 -23.54
C PRO A 28 -6.41 -4.95 -24.45
N ARG A 29 -6.61 -6.23 -24.69
CA ARG A 29 -5.81 -6.97 -25.68
C ARG A 29 -6.00 -6.36 -27.07
N GLU A 30 -4.98 -6.44 -27.89
CA GLU A 30 -5.07 -6.03 -29.28
C GLU A 30 -6.20 -6.79 -29.99
N GLY A 31 -7.10 -6.04 -30.63
CA GLY A 31 -8.30 -6.60 -31.28
C GLY A 31 -9.49 -6.86 -30.35
N SER A 32 -9.39 -6.60 -29.03
CA SER A 32 -10.53 -6.65 -28.12
C SER A 32 -11.33 -5.33 -28.17
N SER A 33 -12.64 -5.44 -27.99
CA SER A 33 -13.55 -4.31 -27.79
C SER A 33 -13.72 -3.94 -26.30
N ASP A 34 -12.96 -4.57 -25.41
CA ASP A 34 -13.06 -4.34 -23.97
C ASP A 34 -12.66 -2.90 -23.62
N ALA A 35 -13.30 -2.36 -22.59
CA ALA A 35 -12.97 -1.02 -22.10
C ALA A 35 -11.61 -1.01 -21.37
N VAL A 36 -10.92 0.13 -21.40
CA VAL A 36 -9.75 0.38 -20.55
C VAL A 36 -10.22 0.40 -19.10
N VAL A 37 -9.62 -0.45 -18.27
CA VAL A 37 -9.84 -0.42 -16.80
C VAL A 37 -8.83 0.54 -16.19
N ALA A 38 -9.31 1.48 -15.38
CA ALA A 38 -8.46 2.46 -14.72
C ALA A 38 -8.65 2.40 -13.20
N HIS A 39 -7.54 2.37 -12.48
CA HIS A 39 -7.52 2.41 -11.02
C HIS A 39 -6.72 3.64 -10.56
N THR A 40 -7.12 4.22 -9.44
CA THR A 40 -6.42 5.35 -8.82
C THR A 40 -6.18 5.04 -7.35
N LEU A 41 -4.94 5.28 -6.89
CA LEU A 41 -4.59 5.29 -5.48
C LEU A 41 -4.12 6.70 -5.13
N SER A 42 -4.75 7.32 -4.14
CA SER A 42 -4.32 8.60 -3.56
C SER A 42 -3.64 8.35 -2.22
N LEU A 43 -2.55 9.08 -1.95
CA LEU A 43 -1.80 8.98 -0.70
C LEU A 43 -1.80 10.36 -0.03
N GLN A 44 -2.06 10.39 1.27
CA GLN A 44 -2.06 11.62 2.07
C GLN A 44 -0.99 11.55 3.15
N TYR A 45 -0.35 12.70 3.39
CA TYR A 45 0.72 12.84 4.37
C TYR A 45 0.41 13.97 5.34
N ASP A 46 0.81 13.79 6.60
CA ASP A 46 0.90 14.85 7.61
C ASP A 46 2.32 14.90 8.16
N LYS A 47 2.94 16.09 8.17
CA LYS A 47 4.31 16.32 8.66
C LYS A 47 5.36 15.35 8.12
N GLY A 48 5.14 14.85 6.90
CA GLY A 48 6.04 13.93 6.24
C GLY A 48 5.77 12.44 6.51
N ASP A 49 4.73 12.09 7.25
CA ASP A 49 4.31 10.72 7.47
C ASP A 49 3.06 10.38 6.68
N LEU A 50 3.02 9.16 6.12
CA LEU A 50 1.85 8.64 5.43
C LEU A 50 0.74 8.41 6.47
N ILE A 51 -0.41 9.09 6.29
CA ILE A 51 -1.55 8.96 7.18
C ILE A 51 -2.71 8.18 6.57
N SER A 52 -2.89 8.24 5.26
CA SER A 52 -3.92 7.44 4.60
C SER A 52 -3.63 7.16 3.14
N THR A 53 -4.24 6.10 2.65
CA THR A 53 -4.41 5.82 1.21
C THR A 53 -5.88 5.66 0.91
N THR A 54 -6.32 6.15 -0.26
CA THR A 54 -7.70 6.07 -0.70
C THR A 54 -7.75 5.61 -2.15
N SER A 55 -8.60 4.63 -2.43
CA SER A 55 -8.90 4.16 -3.77
C SER A 55 -10.42 4.20 -3.97
N PRO A 56 -10.95 5.02 -4.91
CA PRO A 56 -12.37 5.03 -5.19
C PRO A 56 -12.82 3.68 -5.77
N SER A 57 -14.04 3.28 -5.48
CA SER A 57 -14.64 2.08 -6.07
C SER A 57 -14.78 2.24 -7.58
N LEU A 58 -14.56 1.16 -8.31
CA LEU A 58 -14.82 1.15 -9.74
C LEU A 58 -16.32 1.15 -10.02
N PRO A 59 -16.80 1.90 -11.04
CA PRO A 59 -18.23 1.98 -11.37
C PRO A 59 -18.90 0.62 -11.60
N ASN A 60 -18.15 -0.39 -12.00
CA ASN A 60 -18.65 -1.74 -12.31
C ASN A 60 -18.48 -2.75 -11.17
N GLU A 61 -17.86 -2.36 -10.05
CA GLU A 61 -17.68 -3.23 -8.87
C GLU A 61 -18.76 -3.02 -7.80
N SER A 62 -19.76 -2.17 -8.07
CA SER A 62 -20.90 -1.93 -7.16
C SER A 62 -21.69 -3.19 -6.79
N SER A 63 -21.55 -4.27 -7.55
CA SER A 63 -22.18 -5.57 -7.24
C SER A 63 -21.47 -6.35 -6.14
N THR A 64 -20.24 -5.98 -5.77
CA THR A 64 -19.45 -6.66 -4.73
C THR A 64 -19.51 -5.98 -3.38
N GLY A 65 -20.17 -4.83 -3.27
CA GLY A 65 -20.34 -4.10 -2.00
C GLY A 65 -19.08 -3.39 -1.49
N TYR A 66 -18.01 -3.34 -2.26
CA TYR A 66 -16.82 -2.56 -1.92
C TYR A 66 -17.02 -1.10 -2.38
N GLY A 67 -17.28 -0.22 -1.40
CA GLY A 67 -17.27 1.23 -1.60
C GLY A 67 -15.84 1.77 -1.76
N GLU A 68 -15.65 3.05 -1.51
CA GLU A 68 -14.34 3.66 -1.43
C GLU A 68 -13.46 2.93 -0.40
N LEU A 69 -12.30 2.45 -0.84
CA LEU A 69 -11.34 1.78 0.02
C LEU A 69 -10.37 2.81 0.60
N GLN A 70 -10.46 3.04 1.89
CA GLN A 70 -9.51 3.86 2.61
C GLN A 70 -8.77 3.03 3.64
N THR A 71 -7.45 3.24 3.73
CA THR A 71 -6.60 2.66 4.76
C THR A 71 -5.89 3.78 5.49
N ASN A 72 -5.96 3.77 6.82
CA ASN A 72 -5.24 4.70 7.69
C ASN A 72 -3.94 4.07 8.18
N TYR A 73 -2.92 4.91 8.39
CA TYR A 73 -1.59 4.49 8.83
C TYR A 73 -1.20 5.22 10.11
N GLU A 74 -0.46 4.53 10.96
CA GLU A 74 0.08 5.05 12.20
C GLU A 74 1.61 5.11 12.08
N ALA A 75 2.18 6.28 12.29
CA ALA A 75 3.62 6.46 12.38
C ALA A 75 4.11 6.10 13.80
N GLY A 76 5.27 5.47 13.89
CA GLY A 76 5.95 5.21 15.15
C GLY A 76 6.83 6.38 15.60
N GLU A 77 7.61 6.15 16.66
CA GLU A 77 8.60 7.11 17.16
C GLU A 77 9.95 7.00 16.44
N ASP A 78 10.22 5.88 15.79
CA ASP A 78 11.49 5.64 15.11
C ASP A 78 11.58 6.43 13.81
N ILE A 79 12.60 7.29 13.73
CA ILE A 79 12.89 8.07 12.52
C ILE A 79 13.37 7.14 11.41
N ASN A 80 12.86 7.36 10.22
CA ASN A 80 13.21 6.60 9.01
C ASN A 80 14.55 7.07 8.40
N TYR A 81 15.64 6.95 9.18
CA TYR A 81 16.99 7.38 8.77
C TYR A 81 17.48 6.71 7.48
N TYR A 82 17.07 5.48 7.24
CA TYR A 82 17.49 4.68 6.10
C TYR A 82 16.59 4.84 4.88
N ARG A 83 15.63 5.76 4.97
CA ARG A 83 14.76 6.16 3.84
C ARG A 83 14.00 4.98 3.24
N LEU A 84 13.52 4.07 4.07
CA LEU A 84 12.67 2.98 3.60
C LEU A 84 11.43 3.55 2.93
N PRO A 85 11.07 3.07 1.75
CA PRO A 85 9.92 3.60 1.00
C PRO A 85 8.60 3.25 1.71
N CYS A 86 7.65 4.18 1.70
CA CYS A 86 6.32 3.98 2.30
C CYS A 86 5.56 2.79 1.69
N MET A 87 5.85 2.44 0.45
CA MET A 87 5.20 1.32 -0.25
C MET A 87 5.60 -0.06 0.29
N LEU A 88 6.59 -0.18 1.18
CA LEU A 88 6.82 -1.43 1.92
C LEU A 88 5.60 -1.81 2.77
N VAL A 89 4.84 -0.82 3.22
CA VAL A 89 3.66 -1.01 4.07
C VAL A 89 2.36 -0.70 3.33
N ALA A 90 2.38 0.16 2.32
CA ALA A 90 1.22 0.52 1.51
C ALA A 90 0.93 -0.53 0.42
N ASP A 91 0.74 -1.78 0.83
CA ASP A 91 0.33 -2.87 -0.07
C ASP A 91 -1.19 -2.85 -0.21
N THR A 92 -1.71 -1.91 -0.99
CA THR A 92 -3.14 -1.67 -1.12
C THR A 92 -3.67 -2.15 -2.47
N TYR A 93 -4.67 -3.01 -2.42
CA TYR A 93 -5.56 -3.27 -3.55
C TYR A 93 -6.26 -1.94 -3.97
N PRO A 94 -6.51 -1.65 -5.26
CA PRO A 94 -6.35 -2.57 -6.39
C PRO A 94 -5.00 -2.50 -7.11
N LEU A 95 -4.08 -1.70 -6.65
CA LEU A 95 -2.81 -1.46 -7.32
C LEU A 95 -1.78 -2.50 -6.88
N SER A 96 -1.67 -3.58 -7.65
CA SER A 96 -0.52 -4.48 -7.55
C SER A 96 0.71 -3.77 -8.11
N PHE A 97 1.44 -3.05 -7.28
CA PHE A 97 2.70 -2.47 -7.71
C PHE A 97 3.67 -3.55 -8.10
N HIS A 98 4.20 -3.43 -9.30
CA HIS A 98 5.39 -4.16 -9.64
C HIS A 98 6.53 -3.68 -8.74
N ARG A 99 7.24 -4.62 -8.12
CA ARG A 99 8.40 -4.33 -7.26
C ARG A 99 9.46 -3.48 -7.96
N GLU A 100 9.46 -3.50 -9.28
CA GLU A 100 10.33 -2.70 -10.14
C GLU A 100 10.17 -1.19 -9.91
N ALA A 101 8.98 -0.71 -9.55
CA ALA A 101 8.77 0.71 -9.24
C ALA A 101 9.55 1.15 -7.99
N LEU A 102 9.77 0.24 -7.03
CA LEU A 102 10.64 0.46 -5.86
C LEU A 102 12.08 0.76 -6.28
N PHE A 103 12.61 -0.06 -7.19
CA PHE A 103 13.99 0.05 -7.65
C PHE A 103 14.19 1.19 -8.64
N ALA A 104 13.12 1.60 -9.35
CA ALA A 104 13.17 2.71 -10.29
C ALA A 104 13.12 4.10 -9.62
N GLY A 105 13.07 4.18 -8.29
CA GLY A 105 13.00 5.46 -7.57
C GLY A 105 11.67 6.20 -7.73
N MET A 106 10.62 5.51 -8.19
CA MET A 106 9.31 6.12 -8.49
C MET A 106 8.44 6.34 -7.26
N LEU A 107 8.89 5.94 -6.06
CA LEU A 107 8.09 6.05 -4.83
C LEU A 107 8.25 7.39 -4.12
N GLY A 108 9.04 8.29 -4.69
CA GLY A 108 9.23 9.63 -4.16
C GLY A 108 9.96 9.65 -2.83
N LYS A 109 9.75 10.72 -2.08
CA LYS A 109 10.35 10.97 -0.78
C LYS A 109 9.80 9.98 0.26
N PRO A 110 10.65 9.36 1.07
CA PRO A 110 10.21 8.44 2.13
C PRO A 110 9.52 9.19 3.27
N THR A 111 8.75 8.46 4.08
CA THR A 111 8.15 8.98 5.32
C THR A 111 9.22 9.42 6.31
N GLN A 112 8.89 10.38 7.20
CA GLN A 112 9.79 10.87 8.23
C GLN A 112 10.03 9.82 9.32
N HIS A 113 8.96 9.11 9.73
CA HIS A 113 9.02 8.02 10.70
C HIS A 113 8.67 6.69 10.05
N LEU A 114 9.03 5.60 10.73
CA LEU A 114 8.63 4.26 10.33
C LEU A 114 7.15 4.03 10.66
N THR A 115 6.39 3.51 9.71
CA THR A 115 4.99 3.15 9.92
C THR A 115 4.89 1.91 10.81
N THR A 116 4.05 1.95 11.85
CA THR A 116 3.90 0.86 12.82
C THR A 116 2.59 0.10 12.69
N ALA A 117 1.56 0.71 12.12
CA ALA A 117 0.31 0.02 11.87
C ALA A 117 -0.47 0.60 10.70
N SER A 118 -1.41 -0.19 10.20
CA SER A 118 -2.45 0.25 9.27
C SER A 118 -3.78 -0.44 9.58
N CYS A 119 -4.88 0.26 9.27
CA CYS A 119 -6.24 -0.27 9.40
C CYS A 119 -7.17 0.37 8.37
N PRO A 120 -8.20 -0.34 7.89
CA PRO A 120 -9.27 0.25 7.10
C PRO A 120 -9.96 1.38 7.87
N ASN A 121 -10.49 2.37 7.15
CA ASN A 121 -11.12 3.56 7.75
C ASN A 121 -12.39 3.22 8.56
N GLU A 122 -13.10 2.20 8.17
CA GLU A 122 -14.31 1.74 8.88
C GLU A 122 -14.10 0.34 9.44
N PRO A 123 -13.60 0.21 10.68
CA PRO A 123 -13.77 -1.06 11.38
C PRO A 123 -15.27 -1.26 11.58
N SER A 124 -15.85 -2.23 10.89
CA SER A 124 -17.23 -2.59 11.17
C SER A 124 -17.30 -3.32 12.52
N ASP A 125 -18.40 -3.17 13.27
CA ASP A 125 -18.63 -3.94 14.52
C ASP A 125 -18.58 -5.45 14.28
N THR A 126 -18.69 -5.88 13.03
CA THR A 126 -18.72 -7.28 12.61
C THR A 126 -17.38 -7.78 12.05
N TYR A 127 -16.48 -6.88 11.60
CA TYR A 127 -15.20 -7.25 11.00
C TYR A 127 -14.10 -6.23 11.39
N THR A 128 -13.01 -6.74 11.91
CA THR A 128 -11.85 -5.93 12.29
C THR A 128 -10.64 -6.41 11.47
N GLU A 129 -9.94 -5.48 10.87
CA GLU A 129 -8.65 -5.72 10.24
C GLU A 129 -7.65 -4.70 10.77
N ARG A 130 -6.49 -5.17 11.19
CA ARG A 130 -5.35 -4.34 11.59
C ARG A 130 -4.07 -5.05 11.22
N THR A 131 -3.20 -4.34 10.56
CA THR A 131 -1.84 -4.80 10.23
C THR A 131 -0.84 -4.05 11.08
N GLU A 132 0.06 -4.79 11.73
CA GLU A 132 1.16 -4.26 12.53
C GLU A 132 2.48 -4.50 11.81
N TYR A 133 3.38 -3.51 11.89
CA TYR A 133 4.68 -3.50 11.26
C TYR A 133 5.75 -3.42 12.36
N THR A 134 6.52 -4.49 12.52
CA THR A 134 7.58 -4.57 13.53
C THR A 134 8.93 -4.66 12.83
N TYR A 135 9.77 -3.65 13.03
CA TYR A 135 11.11 -3.62 12.47
C TYR A 135 12.12 -4.25 13.44
N SER A 136 13.08 -4.98 12.87
CA SER A 136 14.24 -5.44 13.61
C SER A 136 15.46 -4.70 13.10
N PHE A 137 16.36 -4.34 14.02
CA PHE A 137 17.52 -3.53 13.73
C PHE A 137 18.80 -4.28 14.09
N ASP A 138 19.87 -4.00 13.38
CA ASP A 138 21.21 -4.44 13.75
C ASP A 138 21.80 -3.56 14.88
N LYS A 139 23.04 -3.86 15.29
CA LYS A 139 23.77 -3.11 16.31
C LYS A 139 24.00 -1.61 15.99
N ASN A 140 23.89 -1.24 14.71
CA ASN A 140 24.06 0.13 14.22
C ASN A 140 22.71 0.82 13.98
N LYS A 141 21.61 0.25 14.49
CA LYS A 141 20.23 0.69 14.25
C LYS A 141 19.80 0.67 12.77
N LYS A 142 20.48 -0.11 11.95
CA LYS A 142 20.09 -0.34 10.55
C LYS A 142 18.96 -1.36 10.52
N PRO A 143 17.81 -1.09 9.87
CA PRO A 143 16.73 -2.06 9.78
C PRO A 143 17.15 -3.24 8.90
N VAL A 144 16.97 -4.45 9.41
CA VAL A 144 17.36 -5.70 8.74
C VAL A 144 16.17 -6.58 8.38
N SER A 145 15.05 -6.38 9.05
CA SER A 145 13.81 -7.07 8.68
C SER A 145 12.57 -6.29 9.11
N LEU A 146 11.48 -6.54 8.42
CA LEU A 146 10.14 -6.07 8.72
C LEU A 146 9.21 -7.27 8.88
N LYS A 147 8.68 -7.49 10.08
CA LYS A 147 7.59 -8.42 10.31
C LYS A 147 6.26 -7.71 10.11
N VAL A 148 5.43 -8.26 9.25
CA VAL A 148 4.07 -7.80 8.99
C VAL A 148 3.11 -8.82 9.57
N SER A 149 2.25 -8.39 10.49
CA SER A 149 1.26 -9.24 11.16
C SER A 149 -0.13 -8.64 10.98
N THR A 150 -0.97 -9.28 10.18
CA THR A 150 -2.35 -8.86 9.98
C THR A 150 -3.28 -9.72 10.84
N LYS A 151 -4.03 -9.05 11.71
CA LYS A 151 -5.13 -9.61 12.47
C LYS A 151 -6.44 -9.25 11.76
N TYR A 152 -7.24 -10.24 11.43
CA TYR A 152 -8.54 -10.03 10.78
C TYR A 152 -9.57 -11.02 11.28
N GLY A 153 -10.84 -10.62 11.25
CA GLY A 153 -11.95 -11.49 11.65
C GLY A 153 -13.12 -10.73 12.27
N ASN A 154 -14.12 -11.47 12.63
CA ASN A 154 -15.24 -10.98 13.43
C ASN A 154 -15.06 -11.43 14.89
N GLY A 155 -15.82 -10.87 15.83
CA GLY A 155 -15.68 -11.17 17.26
C GLY A 155 -15.78 -12.65 17.65
N LYS A 156 -16.18 -13.53 16.73
CA LYS A 156 -16.31 -14.99 16.95
C LYS A 156 -15.15 -15.80 16.38
N SER A 157 -14.47 -15.28 15.35
CA SER A 157 -13.35 -15.96 14.70
C SER A 157 -12.30 -14.93 14.31
N ILE A 158 -11.10 -15.06 14.87
CA ILE A 158 -9.94 -14.19 14.56
C ILE A 158 -8.87 -15.04 13.89
N SER A 159 -8.37 -14.55 12.78
CA SER A 159 -7.26 -15.15 12.03
C SER A 159 -6.07 -14.22 11.99
N TYR A 160 -4.89 -14.78 11.81
CA TYR A 160 -3.63 -14.02 11.68
C TYR A 160 -2.89 -14.44 10.43
N LEU A 161 -2.44 -13.44 9.68
CA LEU A 161 -1.51 -13.62 8.57
C LEU A 161 -0.19 -12.96 8.93
N ASN A 162 0.91 -13.73 8.91
CA ASN A 162 2.24 -13.22 9.21
C ASN A 162 3.15 -13.41 8.01
N ARG A 163 3.92 -12.36 7.69
CA ARG A 163 5.02 -12.42 6.72
C ARG A 163 6.24 -11.68 7.26
N THR A 164 7.42 -12.05 6.79
CA THR A 164 8.66 -11.34 7.10
C THR A 164 9.33 -10.90 5.80
N ILE A 165 9.73 -9.65 5.76
CA ILE A 165 10.46 -9.05 4.65
C ILE A 165 11.90 -8.81 5.14
N SER A 166 12.88 -9.41 4.48
CA SER A 166 14.29 -9.12 4.72
C SER A 166 14.66 -7.80 4.05
N ILE A 167 15.40 -6.96 4.76
CA ILE A 167 15.82 -5.64 4.27
C ILE A 167 17.34 -5.66 4.12
N THR A 168 17.81 -5.42 2.90
CA THR A 168 19.23 -5.19 2.61
C THR A 168 19.39 -3.77 2.12
N ILE A 169 20.25 -2.99 2.80
CA ILE A 169 20.59 -1.62 2.44
C ILE A 169 22.09 -1.63 2.13
N GLU A 170 22.42 -1.35 0.90
CA GLU A 170 23.80 -1.22 0.39
C GLU A 170 24.38 0.17 0.66
#